data_7d496a89043b78d3f089997b064e14c5
#
_entry.id   7d496a89043b78d3f089997b064e14c5
#
_cell.length_a   1.000
_cell.length_b   1.000
_cell.length_c   1.000
_cell.angle_alpha   90.00
_cell.angle_beta   90.00
_cell.angle_gamma   90.00
#
_symmetry.space_group_name_H-M   'P 1'
#
loop_
_entity.id
_entity.type
_entity.pdbx_description
1 polymer ?
#
loop_
_entity_poly.entity_id
_entity_poly.type
_entity_poly.pdbx_seq_one_letter_code
_entity_poly.pdbx_strand_id
1 'polypeptide(L)'
;MKLFSSLDPKDRRMLWVILSLVAVVLVLLAIFTPHQDPNQNTIPDSSLAGQHGAKAAFTLLEQSGYRLQRWEQPLGELAQQAGPSTVLILAEPFSDEEADRVAIAQILQKGGRVLATGLRGGVLLPGTEVTFSRDISFAACEAQPDGLSPLAGPNSGPIWIIPNSSWKETRPEMRSAYACAGQPVVVQYPAGQGTAIWWASSTPLENGSITRGRNLELLLNSVGPPTPSQRVFWDESLHNPVHTQWDYVRGPVWPLLLFGSIGFAILVILSFSRRSGPIRPLPQTPRTTPIEFLEALGALYRSTGANSTALQIAWERFRSQAALVTGQRNQNLSASELTEAIERRFGSIAKSMEKDLLAAEEACSDDSLKPRTALSIVQSLRRHEETLRAASSRRILDSAKGAASSQPRATPWVTVADRKVEG
;
A
#
# COMPACT_ATOMS: atom_id res chain seq x y z
N MET A 1 35.37 10.62 -29.55
CA MET A 1 34.41 10.27 -30.63
C MET A 1 34.92 9.20 -31.63
N LYS A 2 36.04 8.49 -31.38
CA LYS A 2 36.57 7.44 -32.28
C LYS A 2 36.13 6.01 -31.94
N LEU A 3 35.36 5.78 -30.86
CA LEU A 3 34.90 4.45 -30.45
C LEU A 3 33.73 3.90 -31.29
N PHE A 4 33.00 4.74 -31.99
CA PHE A 4 31.83 4.35 -32.79
C PHE A 4 32.12 4.02 -34.27
N SER A 5 33.37 4.21 -34.74
CA SER A 5 33.74 3.98 -36.12
C SER A 5 34.13 2.54 -36.44
N SER A 6 34.28 1.68 -35.47
CA SER A 6 34.65 0.27 -35.63
C SER A 6 33.51 -0.73 -35.49
N LEU A 7 32.29 -0.24 -35.28
CA LEU A 7 31.09 -1.08 -35.17
C LEU A 7 30.48 -1.38 -36.54
N ASP A 8 30.08 -2.64 -36.72
CA ASP A 8 29.32 -3.07 -37.94
C ASP A 8 28.07 -2.18 -38.09
N PRO A 9 27.70 -1.78 -39.31
CA PRO A 9 26.52 -0.96 -39.58
C PRO A 9 25.23 -1.53 -38.98
N LYS A 10 25.13 -2.86 -38.82
CA LYS A 10 23.98 -3.52 -38.12
C LYS A 10 23.97 -3.27 -36.65
N ASP A 11 25.13 -3.32 -35.97
CA ASP A 11 25.27 -3.09 -34.52
C ASP A 11 25.02 -1.62 -34.20
N ARG A 12 25.43 -0.71 -35.04
CA ARG A 12 25.17 0.72 -34.93
C ARG A 12 23.66 1.04 -34.99
N ARG A 13 22.92 0.37 -35.90
CA ARG A 13 21.44 0.52 -35.98
C ARG A 13 20.78 -0.04 -34.72
N MET A 14 21.21 -1.18 -34.23
CA MET A 14 20.70 -1.78 -33.00
C MET A 14 20.97 -0.91 -31.77
N LEU A 15 22.15 -0.31 -31.67
CA LEU A 15 22.49 0.63 -30.61
C LEU A 15 21.57 1.86 -30.61
N TRP A 16 21.29 2.43 -31.78
CA TRP A 16 20.36 3.54 -31.93
C TRP A 16 18.92 3.15 -31.56
N VAL A 17 18.49 1.93 -31.88
CA VAL A 17 17.16 1.42 -31.50
C VAL A 17 17.07 1.27 -29.97
N ILE A 18 18.09 0.71 -29.32
CA ILE A 18 18.12 0.56 -27.86
C ILE A 18 18.15 1.94 -27.18
N LEU A 19 18.97 2.85 -27.66
CA LEU A 19 19.05 4.21 -27.11
C LEU A 19 17.73 4.97 -27.28
N SER A 20 17.08 4.83 -28.44
CA SER A 20 15.74 5.40 -28.68
C SER A 20 14.69 4.79 -27.76
N LEU A 21 14.73 3.47 -27.54
CA LEU A 21 13.80 2.79 -26.65
C LEU A 21 13.97 3.27 -25.21
N VAL A 22 15.22 3.37 -24.73
CA VAL A 22 15.53 3.90 -23.39
C VAL A 22 15.05 5.36 -23.27
N ALA A 23 15.32 6.20 -24.29
CA ALA A 23 14.85 7.57 -24.29
C ALA A 23 13.32 7.67 -24.25
N VAL A 24 12.61 6.83 -25.03
CA VAL A 24 11.13 6.76 -25.02
C VAL A 24 10.62 6.31 -23.66
N VAL A 25 11.23 5.30 -23.04
CA VAL A 25 10.86 4.83 -21.70
C VAL A 25 11.06 5.95 -20.65
N LEU A 26 12.17 6.67 -20.72
CA LEU A 26 12.43 7.79 -19.80
C LEU A 26 11.42 8.94 -19.98
N VAL A 27 11.06 9.25 -21.22
CA VAL A 27 10.05 10.26 -21.53
C VAL A 27 8.66 9.80 -21.06
N LEU A 28 8.30 8.54 -21.30
CA LEU A 28 7.05 7.97 -20.80
C LEU A 28 7.01 7.99 -19.27
N LEU A 29 8.08 7.57 -18.59
CA LEU A 29 8.18 7.66 -17.15
C LEU A 29 8.03 9.11 -16.65
N ALA A 30 8.62 10.09 -17.31
CA ALA A 30 8.48 11.50 -16.94
C ALA A 30 7.06 12.03 -17.15
N ILE A 31 6.36 11.59 -18.21
CA ILE A 31 4.97 12.00 -18.52
C ILE A 31 3.97 11.29 -17.59
N PHE A 32 4.17 9.99 -17.33
CA PHE A 32 3.26 9.19 -16.50
C PHE A 32 3.62 9.19 -15.01
N THR A 33 4.66 9.94 -14.59
CA THR A 33 4.87 10.17 -13.16
C THR A 33 3.65 10.91 -12.62
N PRO A 34 2.88 10.31 -11.70
CA PRO A 34 1.74 11.01 -11.14
C PRO A 34 2.22 12.30 -10.52
N HIS A 35 1.71 13.43 -11.00
CA HIS A 35 1.85 14.69 -10.30
C HIS A 35 1.12 14.50 -8.98
N GLN A 36 1.86 14.54 -7.87
CA GLN A 36 1.21 14.56 -6.57
C GLN A 36 0.34 15.82 -6.54
N ASP A 37 -0.96 15.60 -6.44
CA ASP A 37 -1.89 16.70 -6.21
C ASP A 37 -1.49 17.36 -4.88
N PRO A 38 -1.12 18.65 -4.86
CA PRO A 38 -0.75 19.34 -3.62
C PRO A 38 -1.83 19.25 -2.55
N ASN A 39 -3.09 19.00 -2.94
CA ASN A 39 -4.21 18.83 -2.02
C ASN A 39 -4.29 17.43 -1.39
N GLN A 40 -3.57 16.42 -1.91
CA GLN A 40 -3.50 15.09 -1.31
C GLN A 40 -2.44 15.00 -0.20
N ASN A 41 -1.54 15.97 -0.13
CA ASN A 41 -0.57 16.04 0.95
C ASN A 41 -1.25 16.60 2.21
N THR A 42 -1.36 15.78 3.24
CA THR A 42 -1.96 16.16 4.53
C THR A 42 -0.95 16.73 5.54
N ILE A 43 0.32 16.89 5.12
CA ILE A 43 1.37 17.42 5.97
C ILE A 43 1.36 18.95 5.89
N PRO A 44 1.35 19.66 7.02
CA PRO A 44 1.35 21.13 7.08
C PRO A 44 2.75 21.70 6.83
N ASP A 45 3.34 21.40 5.69
CA ASP A 45 4.62 21.90 5.22
C ASP A 45 4.51 23.37 4.85
N SER A 46 5.49 24.19 5.29
CA SER A 46 5.53 25.64 5.08
C SER A 46 5.78 26.05 3.62
N SER A 47 6.18 25.14 2.75
CA SER A 47 6.38 25.41 1.31
C SER A 47 5.13 25.12 0.48
N LEU A 48 4.21 24.27 0.98
CA LEU A 48 3.04 23.80 0.25
C LEU A 48 1.90 24.80 0.27
N ALA A 49 1.40 25.11 -0.94
CA ALA A 49 0.26 25.99 -1.15
C ALA A 49 -1.10 25.29 -1.17
N GLY A 50 -1.13 23.94 -1.12
CA GLY A 50 -2.36 23.16 -1.05
C GLY A 50 -3.16 23.44 0.23
N GLN A 51 -4.40 22.98 0.30
CA GLN A 51 -5.31 23.25 1.41
C GLN A 51 -4.74 22.89 2.79
N HIS A 52 -4.04 21.75 2.88
CA HIS A 52 -3.42 21.23 4.10
C HIS A 52 -1.97 21.70 4.32
N GLY A 53 -1.36 22.40 3.34
CA GLY A 53 -0.06 23.03 3.52
C GLY A 53 -0.13 24.23 4.47
N ALA A 54 0.99 24.72 4.95
CA ALA A 54 1.08 25.84 5.90
C ALA A 54 1.79 27.09 5.33
N LYS A 55 1.89 27.21 4.00
CA LYS A 55 2.57 28.34 3.36
C LYS A 55 1.95 29.68 3.74
N ALA A 56 0.62 29.76 3.90
CA ALA A 56 -0.03 30.98 4.30
C ALA A 56 0.37 31.40 5.72
N ALA A 57 0.38 30.46 6.67
CA ALA A 57 0.82 30.72 8.05
C ALA A 57 2.28 31.20 8.09
N PHE A 58 3.16 30.54 7.35
CA PHE A 58 4.57 30.93 7.22
C PHE A 58 4.70 32.36 6.67
N THR A 59 4.04 32.64 5.53
CA THR A 59 4.10 33.96 4.89
C THR A 59 3.51 35.06 5.77
N LEU A 60 2.41 34.78 6.49
CA LEU A 60 1.80 35.75 7.40
C LEU A 60 2.73 36.09 8.56
N LEU A 61 3.43 35.13 9.14
CA LEU A 61 4.45 35.39 10.16
C LEU A 61 5.59 36.27 9.61
N GLU A 62 6.09 35.94 8.41
CA GLU A 62 7.16 36.69 7.76
C GLU A 62 6.72 38.16 7.51
N GLN A 63 5.52 38.35 6.96
CA GLN A 63 4.94 39.67 6.72
C GLN A 63 4.63 40.45 8.02
N SER A 64 4.40 39.71 9.12
CA SER A 64 4.19 40.32 10.45
C SER A 64 5.49 40.75 11.14
N GLY A 65 6.63 40.64 10.46
CA GLY A 65 7.92 41.12 10.94
C GLY A 65 8.72 40.13 11.78
N TYR A 66 8.33 38.88 11.82
CA TYR A 66 9.12 37.84 12.50
C TYR A 66 10.36 37.48 11.69
N ARG A 67 11.49 37.21 12.36
CA ARG A 67 12.69 36.59 11.76
C ARG A 67 12.45 35.09 11.66
N LEU A 68 11.79 34.66 10.60
CA LEU A 68 11.35 33.31 10.37
C LEU A 68 12.32 32.56 9.44
N GLN A 69 12.67 31.34 9.81
CA GLN A 69 13.54 30.46 9.06
C GLN A 69 12.99 29.05 9.02
N ARG A 70 13.03 28.39 7.85
CA ARG A 70 12.81 26.94 7.76
C ARG A 70 14.01 26.22 8.32
N TRP A 71 13.75 25.23 9.15
CA TRP A 71 14.77 24.40 9.73
C TRP A 71 14.71 22.99 9.13
N GLU A 72 15.76 22.60 8.41
CA GLU A 72 15.84 21.32 7.67
C GLU A 72 16.95 20.40 8.23
N GLN A 73 17.66 20.87 9.28
CA GLN A 73 18.74 20.14 9.92
C GLN A 73 18.23 19.40 11.16
N PRO A 74 18.97 18.40 11.69
CA PRO A 74 18.60 17.75 12.93
C PRO A 74 18.35 18.74 14.09
N LEU A 75 17.30 18.50 14.88
CA LEU A 75 16.94 19.39 16.00
C LEU A 75 18.05 19.55 17.06
N GLY A 76 18.93 18.55 17.18
CA GLY A 76 20.11 18.64 18.03
C GLY A 76 21.03 19.81 17.71
N GLU A 77 21.16 20.21 16.46
CA GLU A 77 21.94 21.37 16.03
C GLU A 77 21.24 22.68 16.42
N LEU A 78 19.91 22.74 16.28
CA LEU A 78 19.14 23.88 16.74
C LEU A 78 19.24 24.03 18.26
N ALA A 79 19.16 22.92 19.01
CA ALA A 79 19.24 22.89 20.46
C ALA A 79 20.58 23.46 20.96
N GLN A 80 21.70 23.30 20.23
CA GLN A 80 22.99 23.85 20.61
C GLN A 80 22.97 25.40 20.61
N GLN A 81 22.33 26.01 19.63
CA GLN A 81 22.28 27.47 19.43
C GLN A 81 21.00 28.14 20.00
N ALA A 82 20.10 27.34 20.58
CA ALA A 82 18.87 27.84 21.16
C ALA A 82 19.09 28.66 22.42
N GLY A 83 18.20 29.59 22.67
CA GLY A 83 18.14 30.45 23.86
C GLY A 83 16.76 31.04 24.10
N PRO A 84 16.61 32.00 25.04
CA PRO A 84 15.30 32.55 25.42
C PRO A 84 14.51 33.22 24.28
N SER A 85 15.21 33.67 23.25
CA SER A 85 14.60 34.29 22.06
C SER A 85 14.30 33.30 20.92
N THR A 86 14.49 31.99 21.15
CA THR A 86 14.21 30.95 20.17
C THR A 86 12.76 30.50 20.27
N VAL A 87 12.07 30.50 19.15
CA VAL A 87 10.75 29.91 19.00
C VAL A 87 10.84 28.80 17.95
N LEU A 88 10.39 27.60 18.29
CA LEU A 88 10.34 26.45 17.42
C LEU A 88 8.87 26.07 17.16
N ILE A 89 8.52 25.91 15.88
CA ILE A 89 7.20 25.47 15.44
C ILE A 89 7.35 24.06 14.84
N LEU A 90 6.68 23.09 15.44
CA LEU A 90 6.60 21.68 15.03
C LEU A 90 5.18 21.40 14.52
N ALA A 91 4.96 21.56 13.24
CA ALA A 91 3.65 21.40 12.61
C ALA A 91 3.42 19.92 12.22
N GLU A 92 2.82 19.15 13.10
CA GLU A 92 2.60 17.68 12.96
C GLU A 92 3.88 16.88 12.60
N PRO A 93 4.89 16.91 13.47
CA PRO A 93 6.15 16.24 13.22
C PRO A 93 5.95 14.72 13.10
N PHE A 94 6.76 14.08 12.25
CA PHE A 94 6.73 12.64 11.99
C PHE A 94 7.87 11.89 12.69
N SER A 95 8.27 12.33 13.86
CA SER A 95 9.29 11.68 14.66
C SER A 95 8.72 11.19 15.98
N ASP A 96 9.29 10.11 16.50
CA ASP A 96 9.13 9.60 17.85
C ASP A 96 10.51 9.27 18.48
N GLU A 97 11.59 9.78 17.85
CA GLU A 97 12.95 9.53 18.27
C GLU A 97 13.26 10.21 19.61
N GLU A 98 13.98 9.50 20.47
CA GLU A 98 14.43 10.04 21.76
C GLU A 98 15.39 11.22 21.59
N ALA A 99 16.19 11.22 20.50
CA ALA A 99 17.12 12.31 20.18
C ALA A 99 16.37 13.64 19.99
N ASP A 100 15.23 13.61 19.30
CA ASP A 100 14.40 14.80 19.07
C ASP A 100 13.74 15.28 20.34
N ARG A 101 13.24 14.37 21.18
CA ARG A 101 12.71 14.71 22.53
C ARG A 101 13.74 15.39 23.41
N VAL A 102 14.97 14.86 23.40
CA VAL A 102 16.09 15.46 24.14
C VAL A 102 16.43 16.84 23.61
N ALA A 103 16.47 17.03 22.29
CA ALA A 103 16.75 18.31 21.66
C ALA A 103 15.67 19.35 22.02
N ILE A 104 14.40 19.00 21.94
CA ILE A 104 13.28 19.86 22.32
C ILE A 104 13.33 20.22 23.82
N ALA A 105 13.60 19.24 24.67
CA ALA A 105 13.76 19.49 26.11
C ALA A 105 14.93 20.48 26.38
N GLN A 106 16.05 20.37 25.66
CA GLN A 106 17.17 21.30 25.78
C GLN A 106 16.80 22.73 25.34
N ILE A 107 16.04 22.86 24.22
CA ILE A 107 15.54 24.19 23.77
C ILE A 107 14.70 24.84 24.87
N LEU A 108 13.78 24.06 25.45
CA LEU A 108 12.93 24.52 26.56
C LEU A 108 13.72 24.85 27.83
N GLN A 109 14.73 24.04 28.18
CA GLN A 109 15.61 24.29 29.32
C GLN A 109 16.39 25.62 29.17
N LYS A 110 16.76 25.99 27.94
CA LYS A 110 17.44 27.26 27.63
C LYS A 110 16.49 28.46 27.50
N GLY A 111 15.22 28.29 27.87
CA GLY A 111 14.22 29.37 27.85
C GLY A 111 13.51 29.55 26.53
N GLY A 112 13.72 28.69 25.54
CA GLY A 112 13.02 28.73 24.27
C GLY A 112 11.54 28.43 24.39
N ARG A 113 10.78 28.79 23.35
CA ARG A 113 9.37 28.50 23.22
C ARG A 113 9.18 27.44 22.13
N VAL A 114 8.37 26.41 22.41
CA VAL A 114 8.08 25.35 21.45
C VAL A 114 6.57 25.25 21.28
N LEU A 115 6.11 25.42 20.05
CA LEU A 115 4.76 25.11 19.61
C LEU A 115 4.79 23.78 18.88
N ALA A 116 4.07 22.77 19.36
CA ALA A 116 3.94 21.49 18.73
C ALA A 116 2.48 21.12 18.49
N THR A 117 2.16 20.53 17.34
CA THR A 117 0.79 20.21 16.96
C THR A 117 0.60 18.70 16.77
N GLY A 118 -0.62 18.23 17.04
CA GLY A 118 -1.04 16.86 16.85
C GLY A 118 -0.51 15.88 17.90
N LEU A 119 -0.79 14.60 17.69
CA LEU A 119 -0.42 13.53 18.60
C LEU A 119 1.11 13.43 18.80
N ARG A 120 1.84 13.35 17.68
CA ARG A 120 3.30 13.18 17.72
C ARG A 120 4.00 14.41 18.27
N GLY A 121 3.51 15.60 17.89
CA GLY A 121 4.01 16.83 18.50
C GLY A 121 3.85 16.85 20.02
N GLY A 122 2.73 16.36 20.52
CA GLY A 122 2.52 16.18 21.95
C GLY A 122 3.50 15.20 22.59
N VAL A 123 3.74 14.03 21.96
CA VAL A 123 4.69 13.01 22.46
C VAL A 123 6.13 13.52 22.52
N LEU A 124 6.50 14.45 21.66
CA LEU A 124 7.84 15.06 21.67
C LEU A 124 8.02 16.10 22.78
N LEU A 125 6.94 16.68 23.31
CA LEU A 125 7.03 17.66 24.38
C LEU A 125 7.27 16.98 25.74
N PRO A 126 8.07 17.53 26.64
CA PRO A 126 8.37 16.93 27.93
C PRO A 126 7.17 16.95 28.89
N GLY A 127 6.93 15.82 29.52
CA GLY A 127 5.92 15.71 30.57
C GLY A 127 4.48 15.71 30.08
N THR A 128 4.24 15.27 28.88
CA THR A 128 2.91 15.18 28.28
C THR A 128 2.37 13.76 28.26
N GLU A 129 1.06 13.62 28.47
CA GLU A 129 0.32 12.42 28.14
C GLU A 129 -0.76 12.76 27.11
N VAL A 130 -0.41 12.60 25.84
CA VAL A 130 -1.33 12.82 24.71
C VAL A 130 -1.70 11.48 24.11
N THR A 131 -2.98 11.29 23.80
CA THR A 131 -3.45 10.09 23.13
C THR A 131 -4.20 10.41 21.86
N PHE A 132 -4.26 9.40 20.97
CA PHE A 132 -5.16 9.46 19.84
C PHE A 132 -6.60 9.61 20.36
N SER A 133 -7.32 10.57 19.81
CA SER A 133 -8.69 10.83 20.23
C SER A 133 -9.63 9.81 19.59
N ARG A 134 -10.08 8.83 20.37
CA ARG A 134 -11.12 7.89 19.95
C ARG A 134 -12.54 8.42 20.11
N ASP A 135 -12.71 9.35 21.07
CA ASP A 135 -14.02 9.84 21.49
C ASP A 135 -14.39 11.20 20.85
N ILE A 136 -13.41 11.92 20.33
CA ILE A 136 -13.68 13.13 19.54
C ILE A 136 -13.92 12.66 18.12
N SER A 137 -15.16 12.78 17.66
CA SER A 137 -15.42 12.62 16.21
C SER A 137 -14.47 13.60 15.50
N PHE A 138 -13.83 13.15 14.41
CA PHE A 138 -13.00 14.02 13.54
C PHE A 138 -13.80 15.18 12.94
N ALA A 139 -14.81 15.65 13.66
CA ALA A 139 -15.65 16.78 13.30
C ALA A 139 -14.94 18.07 13.65
N ALA A 140 -15.07 19.03 12.78
CA ALA A 140 -14.63 20.39 13.03
C ALA A 140 -15.29 20.94 14.31
N CYS A 141 -14.49 21.55 15.15
CA CYS A 141 -14.94 22.18 16.39
C CYS A 141 -14.63 23.69 16.36
N GLU A 142 -15.58 24.49 16.81
CA GLU A 142 -15.34 25.87 17.20
C GLU A 142 -14.97 25.90 18.69
N ALA A 143 -13.65 25.74 18.96
CA ALA A 143 -13.16 25.69 20.32
C ALA A 143 -13.28 27.05 21.00
N GLN A 144 -13.88 27.04 22.19
CA GLN A 144 -14.10 28.25 22.96
C GLN A 144 -12.86 28.58 23.82
N PRO A 145 -12.56 29.87 24.02
CA PRO A 145 -11.50 30.27 24.93
C PRO A 145 -11.83 29.88 26.36
N ASP A 146 -10.88 29.25 27.04
CA ASP A 146 -11.02 28.76 28.41
C ASP A 146 -10.62 29.81 29.47
N GLY A 147 -10.04 30.92 29.00
CA GLY A 147 -9.68 32.07 29.87
C GLY A 147 -8.54 31.84 30.88
N LEU A 148 -7.96 30.65 30.87
CA LEU A 148 -6.91 30.24 31.82
C LEU A 148 -5.48 30.50 31.29
N SER A 149 -5.33 30.81 30.01
CA SER A 149 -4.03 30.96 29.35
C SER A 149 -3.90 32.32 28.67
N PRO A 150 -2.69 32.93 28.69
CA PRO A 150 -2.39 34.14 27.91
C PRO A 150 -2.57 33.99 26.39
N LEU A 151 -2.65 32.75 25.87
CA LEU A 151 -2.90 32.49 24.45
C LEU A 151 -4.31 32.87 24.04
N ALA A 152 -5.27 32.78 24.95
CA ALA A 152 -6.63 33.28 24.81
C ALA A 152 -6.80 34.52 25.66
N GLY A 153 -6.60 35.68 25.06
CA GLY A 153 -6.81 36.97 25.74
C GLY A 153 -8.28 37.18 26.13
N PRO A 154 -8.59 38.20 26.98
CA PRO A 154 -9.94 38.40 27.51
C PRO A 154 -11.00 38.71 26.42
N ASN A 155 -10.58 39.09 25.23
CA ASN A 155 -11.43 39.34 24.07
C ASN A 155 -11.25 38.34 22.94
N SER A 156 -10.59 37.21 23.19
CA SER A 156 -10.39 36.16 22.19
C SER A 156 -11.71 35.47 21.84
N GLY A 157 -12.00 35.41 20.56
CA GLY A 157 -13.13 34.60 20.06
C GLY A 157 -12.75 33.14 19.81
N PRO A 158 -13.70 32.33 19.33
CA PRO A 158 -13.48 30.93 19.09
C PRO A 158 -12.45 30.67 17.96
N ILE A 159 -11.70 29.62 18.06
CA ILE A 159 -10.84 29.08 17.00
C ILE A 159 -11.53 27.90 16.30
N TRP A 160 -11.18 27.70 15.02
CA TRP A 160 -11.66 26.54 14.28
C TRP A 160 -10.57 25.48 14.19
N ILE A 161 -10.86 24.27 14.67
CA ILE A 161 -9.91 23.18 14.74
C ILE A 161 -10.60 21.84 14.46
N ILE A 162 -9.90 20.89 13.85
CA ILE A 162 -10.29 19.47 13.75
C ILE A 162 -9.32 18.67 14.63
N PRO A 163 -9.64 18.41 15.90
CA PRO A 163 -8.71 17.76 16.80
C PRO A 163 -8.51 16.31 16.41
N ASN A 164 -7.25 15.88 16.28
CA ASN A 164 -6.87 14.47 16.01
C ASN A 164 -6.29 13.78 17.25
N SER A 165 -6.11 14.51 18.32
CA SER A 165 -5.51 14.05 19.57
C SER A 165 -6.16 14.72 20.77
N SER A 166 -6.04 14.10 21.92
CA SER A 166 -6.58 14.60 23.17
C SER A 166 -5.52 14.59 24.26
N TRP A 167 -5.59 15.60 25.12
CA TRP A 167 -4.76 15.77 26.30
C TRP A 167 -5.36 14.96 27.46
N LYS A 168 -4.59 14.10 28.10
CA LYS A 168 -5.08 13.25 29.19
C LYS A 168 -4.79 13.80 30.57
N GLU A 169 -3.65 14.48 30.77
CA GLU A 169 -3.19 14.89 32.08
C GLU A 169 -3.42 16.37 32.31
N THR A 170 -3.97 16.70 33.49
CA THR A 170 -4.10 18.06 33.98
C THR A 170 -3.13 18.26 35.12
N ARG A 171 -1.95 18.81 34.86
CA ARG A 171 -1.07 19.33 35.93
C ARG A 171 -1.49 20.72 36.34
N PRO A 172 -1.26 21.14 37.57
CA PRO A 172 -1.61 22.47 38.05
C PRO A 172 -0.99 23.62 37.24
N GLU A 173 0.16 23.36 36.62
CA GLU A 173 0.90 24.33 35.83
C GLU A 173 0.41 24.41 34.38
N MET A 174 -0.38 23.44 33.92
CA MET A 174 -0.95 23.40 32.58
C MET A 174 -2.19 24.27 32.50
N ARG A 175 -2.19 25.16 31.53
CA ARG A 175 -3.31 26.07 31.30
C ARG A 175 -3.95 25.74 29.95
N SER A 176 -5.19 25.30 30.03
CA SER A 176 -6.04 25.21 28.82
C SER A 176 -6.28 26.64 28.27
N ALA A 177 -6.03 26.81 27.00
CA ALA A 177 -6.34 28.07 26.33
C ALA A 177 -7.66 27.98 25.57
N TYR A 178 -7.92 26.84 24.92
CA TYR A 178 -9.13 26.57 24.17
C TYR A 178 -9.59 25.13 24.42
N ALA A 179 -10.89 24.94 24.47
CA ALA A 179 -11.50 23.64 24.69
C ALA A 179 -12.64 23.37 23.69
N CYS A 180 -12.77 22.10 23.27
CA CYS A 180 -13.89 21.54 22.53
C CYS A 180 -14.70 20.63 23.43
N ALA A 181 -15.97 20.93 23.63
CA ALA A 181 -16.85 20.11 24.50
C ALA A 181 -16.22 19.79 25.86
N GLY A 182 -15.49 20.73 26.45
CA GLY A 182 -14.80 20.56 27.73
C GLY A 182 -13.45 19.83 27.66
N GLN A 183 -13.02 19.38 26.47
CA GLN A 183 -11.70 18.76 26.28
C GLN A 183 -10.70 19.82 25.80
N PRO A 184 -9.53 19.98 26.46
CA PRO A 184 -8.50 20.92 26.04
C PRO A 184 -7.97 20.58 24.65
N VAL A 185 -7.98 21.55 23.73
CA VAL A 185 -7.43 21.40 22.38
C VAL A 185 -6.23 22.33 22.12
N VAL A 186 -6.01 23.31 23.00
CA VAL A 186 -4.81 24.13 23.04
C VAL A 186 -4.37 24.25 24.50
N VAL A 187 -3.15 23.86 24.77
CA VAL A 187 -2.58 23.83 26.13
C VAL A 187 -1.24 24.56 26.14
N GLN A 188 -1.00 25.31 27.19
CA GLN A 188 0.28 25.96 27.46
C GLN A 188 0.77 25.62 28.86
N TYR A 189 2.08 25.36 29.00
CA TYR A 189 2.69 25.13 30.29
C TYR A 189 4.17 25.50 30.30
N PRO A 190 4.73 25.85 31.49
CA PRO A 190 6.15 26.07 31.65
C PRO A 190 6.89 24.72 31.56
N ALA A 191 8.00 24.69 30.84
CA ALA A 191 8.88 23.54 30.76
C ALA A 191 10.35 24.01 30.79
N GLY A 192 11.09 23.61 31.81
CA GLY A 192 12.41 24.20 32.09
C GLY A 192 12.33 25.70 32.36
N GLN A 193 13.09 26.50 31.64
CA GLN A 193 13.00 27.96 31.69
C GLN A 193 12.12 28.54 30.54
N GLY A 194 11.62 27.66 29.68
CA GLY A 194 10.85 28.01 28.49
C GLY A 194 9.37 27.72 28.62
N THR A 195 8.69 27.77 27.51
CA THR A 195 7.24 27.55 27.41
C THR A 195 6.95 26.53 26.33
N ALA A 196 6.24 25.46 26.71
CA ALA A 196 5.67 24.50 25.79
C ALA A 196 4.22 24.84 25.47
N ILE A 197 3.86 24.76 24.21
CA ILE A 197 2.52 24.98 23.69
C ILE A 197 2.17 23.78 22.83
N TRP A 198 1.00 23.23 23.05
CA TRP A 198 0.48 22.11 22.28
C TRP A 198 -0.88 22.44 21.70
N TRP A 199 -1.11 22.08 20.44
CA TRP A 199 -2.41 22.12 19.78
C TRP A 199 -2.83 20.71 19.36
N ALA A 200 -4.11 20.39 19.49
CA ALA A 200 -4.65 19.06 19.19
C ALA A 200 -4.56 18.63 17.73
N SER A 201 -4.24 19.53 16.83
CA SER A 201 -3.93 19.27 15.41
C SER A 201 -3.27 20.50 14.78
N SER A 202 -2.71 20.31 13.58
CA SER A 202 -2.18 21.40 12.73
C SER A 202 -3.24 22.22 12.03
N THR A 203 -4.50 21.81 12.07
CA THR A 203 -5.60 22.48 11.34
C THR A 203 -5.55 24.00 11.40
N PRO A 204 -5.29 24.66 12.56
CA PRO A 204 -5.22 26.13 12.56
C PRO A 204 -4.06 26.73 11.78
N LEU A 205 -3.04 25.97 11.42
CA LEU A 205 -1.90 26.40 10.61
C LEU A 205 -2.14 26.25 9.11
N GLU A 206 -3.10 25.40 8.73
CA GLU A 206 -3.31 25.03 7.34
C GLU A 206 -3.85 26.19 6.51
N ASN A 207 -3.44 26.25 5.23
CA ASN A 207 -3.87 27.30 4.29
C ASN A 207 -5.39 27.41 4.18
N GLY A 208 -6.12 26.29 4.25
CA GLY A 208 -7.58 26.24 4.16
C GLY A 208 -8.31 26.74 5.40
N SER A 209 -7.60 26.97 6.51
CA SER A 209 -8.22 27.26 7.81
C SER A 209 -7.57 28.37 8.62
N ILE A 210 -6.39 28.85 8.26
CA ILE A 210 -5.67 29.91 8.99
C ILE A 210 -6.52 31.20 9.18
N THR A 211 -7.42 31.51 8.27
CA THR A 211 -8.32 32.67 8.33
C THR A 211 -9.66 32.37 9.00
N ARG A 212 -9.91 31.10 9.42
CA ARG A 212 -11.17 30.71 10.09
C ARG A 212 -11.13 31.07 11.57
N GLY A 213 -12.21 31.60 12.09
CA GLY A 213 -12.27 32.02 13.49
C GLY A 213 -11.10 32.93 13.87
N ARG A 214 -10.44 32.62 14.98
CA ARG A 214 -9.26 33.31 15.48
C ARG A 214 -7.96 32.50 15.32
N ASN A 215 -7.87 31.66 14.29
CA ASN A 215 -6.70 30.80 14.10
C ASN A 215 -5.39 31.58 13.90
N LEU A 216 -5.42 32.66 13.12
CA LEU A 216 -4.26 33.52 12.94
C LEU A 216 -3.85 34.19 14.26
N GLU A 217 -4.80 34.63 15.06
CA GLU A 217 -4.54 35.23 16.36
C GLU A 217 -3.92 34.22 17.33
N LEU A 218 -4.42 32.97 17.33
CA LEU A 218 -3.82 31.87 18.08
C LEU A 218 -2.36 31.66 17.67
N LEU A 219 -2.05 31.64 16.38
CA LEU A 219 -0.67 31.48 15.90
C LEU A 219 0.22 32.62 16.40
N LEU A 220 -0.22 33.91 16.23
CA LEU A 220 0.55 35.06 16.67
C LEU A 220 0.77 35.05 18.20
N ASN A 221 -0.26 34.73 18.99
CA ASN A 221 -0.14 34.61 20.45
C ASN A 221 0.78 33.46 20.85
N SER A 222 0.78 32.32 20.11
CA SER A 222 1.66 31.19 20.37
C SER A 222 3.12 31.51 20.06
N VAL A 223 3.41 32.28 19.03
CA VAL A 223 4.77 32.72 18.72
C VAL A 223 5.18 33.85 19.67
N GLY A 224 4.23 34.70 20.10
CA GLY A 224 4.46 35.90 20.89
C GLY A 224 4.81 37.11 20.04
N PRO A 225 4.89 38.32 20.63
CA PRO A 225 5.13 39.56 19.86
C PRO A 225 6.51 39.51 19.16
N PRO A 226 6.61 40.02 17.96
CA PRO A 226 7.88 40.09 17.24
C PRO A 226 8.86 41.04 17.96
N THR A 227 10.05 40.52 18.26
CA THR A 227 11.14 41.32 18.81
C THR A 227 12.40 41.18 17.93
N PRO A 228 13.31 42.21 17.93
CA PRO A 228 14.51 42.16 17.11
C PRO A 228 15.45 40.99 17.40
N SER A 229 15.41 40.41 18.62
CA SER A 229 16.21 39.28 19.05
C SER A 229 15.55 37.93 18.80
N GLN A 230 14.22 37.92 18.58
CA GLN A 230 13.48 36.69 18.42
C GLN A 230 13.79 36.04 17.07
N ARG A 231 14.07 34.75 17.11
CA ARG A 231 14.26 33.89 15.95
C ARG A 231 13.20 32.79 15.98
N VAL A 232 12.40 32.73 14.93
CA VAL A 232 11.36 31.73 14.78
C VAL A 232 11.84 30.69 13.78
N PHE A 233 11.84 29.43 14.18
CA PHE A 233 12.19 28.31 13.36
C PHE A 233 10.97 27.47 13.07
N TRP A 234 10.65 27.30 11.80
CA TRP A 234 9.64 26.36 11.35
C TRP A 234 10.35 25.08 10.96
N ASP A 235 10.12 24.03 11.71
CA ASP A 235 10.76 22.74 11.49
C ASP A 235 10.16 22.01 10.29
N GLU A 236 11.03 21.64 9.37
CA GLU A 236 10.73 20.75 8.24
C GLU A 236 11.54 19.44 8.32
N SER A 237 12.50 19.36 9.24
CA SER A 237 13.36 18.18 9.37
C SER A 237 12.61 16.95 9.87
N LEU A 238 11.57 17.17 10.68
CA LEU A 238 10.69 16.12 11.22
C LEU A 238 9.45 15.86 10.36
N HIS A 239 9.23 16.63 9.33
CA HIS A 239 8.32 16.24 8.26
C HIS A 239 9.01 15.14 7.48
N ASN A 240 8.57 13.89 7.71
CA ASN A 240 9.05 12.79 6.88
C ASN A 240 8.74 13.20 5.43
N PRO A 241 9.73 13.56 4.61
CA PRO A 241 9.47 13.81 3.22
C PRO A 241 8.73 12.56 2.76
N VAL A 242 7.56 12.73 2.15
CA VAL A 242 6.91 11.63 1.46
C VAL A 242 7.94 11.19 0.45
N HIS A 243 8.78 10.23 0.84
CA HIS A 243 9.78 9.65 -0.02
C HIS A 243 9.01 8.99 -1.14
N THR A 244 8.78 9.77 -2.19
CA THR A 244 8.31 9.20 -3.43
C THR A 244 9.34 8.15 -3.82
N GLN A 245 8.92 7.08 -4.46
CA GLN A 245 9.87 6.09 -5.01
C GLN A 245 11.00 6.78 -5.81
N TRP A 246 10.77 8.02 -6.26
CA TRP A 246 11.72 8.88 -6.96
C TRP A 246 12.80 9.52 -6.08
N ASP A 247 12.56 9.75 -4.80
CA ASP A 247 13.57 10.29 -3.89
C ASP A 247 14.64 9.24 -3.60
N TYR A 248 14.23 7.95 -3.54
CA TYR A 248 15.19 6.83 -3.52
C TYR A 248 15.98 6.72 -4.84
N VAL A 249 15.35 7.07 -5.97
CA VAL A 249 15.99 7.01 -7.29
C VAL A 249 16.86 8.23 -7.55
N ARG A 250 16.51 9.41 -7.04
CA ARG A 250 17.31 10.66 -7.17
C ARG A 250 18.59 10.68 -6.32
N GLY A 251 18.65 9.87 -5.26
CA GLY A 251 19.83 9.73 -4.41
C GLY A 251 20.96 8.90 -5.06
N PRO A 252 21.74 8.17 -4.27
CA PRO A 252 22.90 7.39 -4.75
C PRO A 252 22.50 6.23 -5.68
N VAL A 253 21.21 5.87 -5.76
CA VAL A 253 20.70 4.80 -6.62
C VAL A 253 20.66 5.22 -8.09
N TRP A 254 20.43 6.50 -8.39
CA TRP A 254 20.37 7.00 -9.77
C TRP A 254 21.64 6.76 -10.57
N PRO A 255 22.85 7.12 -10.10
CA PRO A 255 24.07 6.81 -10.81
C PRO A 255 24.29 5.30 -10.97
N LEU A 256 23.94 4.49 -9.96
CA LEU A 256 24.02 3.04 -10.05
C LEU A 256 23.10 2.46 -11.13
N LEU A 257 21.87 2.92 -11.23
CA LEU A 257 20.94 2.53 -12.29
C LEU A 257 21.42 2.99 -13.67
N LEU A 258 21.95 4.20 -13.76
CA LEU A 258 22.50 4.75 -15.02
C LEU A 258 23.72 3.97 -15.46
N PHE A 259 24.74 3.79 -14.60
CA PHE A 259 25.95 3.05 -14.94
C PHE A 259 25.68 1.55 -15.11
N GLY A 260 24.76 0.99 -14.33
CA GLY A 260 24.32 -0.40 -14.49
C GLY A 260 23.62 -0.65 -15.83
N SER A 261 22.74 0.23 -16.26
CA SER A 261 22.07 0.12 -17.56
C SER A 261 23.03 0.33 -18.73
N ILE A 262 23.98 1.26 -18.62
CA ILE A 262 25.04 1.44 -19.62
C ILE A 262 25.95 0.20 -19.68
N GLY A 263 26.36 -0.33 -18.53
CA GLY A 263 27.18 -1.55 -18.43
C GLY A 263 26.45 -2.76 -19.02
N PHE A 264 25.17 -2.92 -18.71
CA PHE A 264 24.34 -3.97 -19.30
C PHE A 264 24.20 -3.84 -20.81
N ALA A 265 23.96 -2.63 -21.30
CA ALA A 265 23.90 -2.36 -22.76
C ALA A 265 25.22 -2.70 -23.46
N ILE A 266 26.37 -2.35 -22.85
CA ILE A 266 27.69 -2.70 -23.38
C ILE A 266 27.89 -4.22 -23.39
N LEU A 267 27.52 -4.94 -22.31
CA LEU A 267 27.59 -6.40 -22.25
C LEU A 267 26.72 -7.08 -23.32
N VAL A 268 25.52 -6.56 -23.55
CA VAL A 268 24.63 -7.05 -24.62
C VAL A 268 25.27 -6.83 -25.98
N ILE A 269 25.82 -5.63 -26.25
CA ILE A 269 26.50 -5.32 -27.52
C ILE A 269 27.73 -6.22 -27.72
N LEU A 270 28.56 -6.40 -26.71
CA LEU A 270 29.73 -7.27 -26.76
C LEU A 270 29.35 -8.76 -26.94
N SER A 271 28.25 -9.20 -26.31
CA SER A 271 27.73 -10.56 -26.47
C SER A 271 27.23 -10.83 -27.88
N PHE A 272 26.55 -9.87 -28.50
CA PHE A 272 26.08 -9.98 -29.87
C PHE A 272 27.18 -9.73 -30.92
N SER A 273 28.17 -8.89 -30.60
CA SER A 273 29.32 -8.61 -31.47
C SER A 273 30.21 -9.84 -31.73
N ARG A 274 30.24 -10.80 -30.81
CA ARG A 274 31.01 -12.05 -30.95
C ARG A 274 30.38 -13.08 -31.90
N ARG A 275 29.20 -12.82 -32.46
CA ARG A 275 28.48 -13.76 -33.34
C ARG A 275 28.74 -13.56 -34.84
N SER A 276 29.88 -13.05 -35.23
CA SER A 276 30.27 -12.94 -36.65
C SER A 276 31.07 -14.17 -37.14
N GLY A 277 30.55 -15.36 -36.83
CA GLY A 277 30.97 -16.60 -37.53
C GLY A 277 30.04 -16.90 -38.73
N PRO A 278 30.53 -17.49 -39.82
CA PRO A 278 29.66 -17.90 -40.92
C PRO A 278 28.61 -18.87 -40.36
N ILE A 279 27.33 -18.48 -40.53
CA ILE A 279 26.21 -19.33 -40.16
C ILE A 279 26.27 -20.54 -41.09
N ARG A 280 26.89 -21.63 -40.64
CA ARG A 280 26.67 -22.92 -41.30
C ARG A 280 25.22 -23.27 -41.03
N PRO A 281 24.40 -23.45 -42.07
CA PRO A 281 23.05 -23.97 -41.88
C PRO A 281 23.22 -25.32 -41.17
N LEU A 282 22.71 -25.41 -39.95
CA LEU A 282 22.57 -26.69 -39.24
C LEU A 282 21.75 -27.57 -40.17
N PRO A 283 22.17 -28.85 -40.39
CA PRO A 283 21.33 -29.80 -41.11
C PRO A 283 19.98 -29.77 -40.40
N GLN A 284 18.95 -29.49 -41.18
CA GLN A 284 17.58 -29.49 -40.67
C GLN A 284 17.29 -30.94 -40.27
N THR A 285 17.49 -31.26 -39.00
CA THR A 285 16.85 -32.44 -38.41
C THR A 285 15.36 -32.23 -38.59
N PRO A 286 14.66 -33.15 -39.29
CA PRO A 286 13.22 -33.02 -39.43
C PRO A 286 12.63 -32.90 -38.06
N ARG A 287 12.06 -31.72 -37.74
CA ARG A 287 11.30 -31.54 -36.51
C ARG A 287 10.05 -32.37 -36.67
N THR A 288 10.06 -33.56 -36.02
CA THR A 288 8.83 -34.32 -35.85
C THR A 288 7.81 -33.41 -35.21
N THR A 289 6.73 -33.15 -35.89
CA THR A 289 5.64 -32.37 -35.32
C THR A 289 5.07 -33.13 -34.11
N PRO A 290 4.54 -32.48 -33.09
CA PRO A 290 3.88 -33.17 -31.98
C PRO A 290 2.84 -34.20 -32.45
N ILE A 291 2.22 -33.96 -33.60
CA ILE A 291 1.26 -34.86 -34.24
C ILE A 291 1.93 -36.12 -34.74
N GLU A 292 3.06 -36.02 -35.46
CA GLU A 292 3.83 -37.19 -35.95
C GLU A 292 4.36 -38.04 -34.81
N PHE A 293 4.78 -37.41 -33.68
CA PHE A 293 5.18 -38.15 -32.46
C PHE A 293 4.00 -38.94 -31.86
N LEU A 294 2.81 -38.30 -31.77
CA LEU A 294 1.60 -38.96 -31.28
C LEU A 294 1.13 -40.07 -32.20
N GLU A 295 1.24 -39.90 -33.52
CA GLU A 295 0.93 -40.96 -34.51
C GLU A 295 1.89 -42.13 -34.43
N ALA A 296 3.20 -41.85 -34.28
CA ALA A 296 4.21 -42.89 -34.14
C ALA A 296 4.01 -43.68 -32.82
N LEU A 297 3.69 -42.97 -31.71
CA LEU A 297 3.37 -43.60 -30.42
C LEU A 297 2.10 -44.44 -30.52
N GLY A 298 1.06 -43.94 -31.15
CA GLY A 298 -0.19 -44.66 -31.39
C GLY A 298 0.01 -45.90 -32.29
N ALA A 299 0.90 -45.82 -33.30
CA ALA A 299 1.27 -46.96 -34.11
C ALA A 299 2.03 -48.03 -33.32
N LEU A 300 2.93 -47.60 -32.40
CA LEU A 300 3.67 -48.51 -31.51
C LEU A 300 2.73 -49.30 -30.59
N TYR A 301 1.82 -48.59 -29.91
CA TYR A 301 0.81 -49.23 -29.05
C TYR A 301 -0.05 -50.25 -29.83
N ARG A 302 -0.39 -49.92 -31.07
CA ARG A 302 -1.18 -50.79 -31.94
C ARG A 302 -0.39 -52.03 -32.39
N SER A 303 0.90 -51.89 -32.72
CA SER A 303 1.75 -52.98 -33.17
C SER A 303 2.11 -53.95 -32.04
N THR A 304 2.21 -53.48 -30.82
CA THR A 304 2.49 -54.28 -29.62
C THR A 304 1.25 -54.91 -29.01
N GLY A 305 0.05 -54.62 -29.52
CA GLY A 305 -1.19 -55.13 -28.96
C GLY A 305 -1.53 -54.60 -27.57
N ALA A 306 -0.87 -53.53 -27.10
CA ALA A 306 -0.98 -53.00 -25.74
C ALA A 306 -2.28 -52.16 -25.53
N ASN A 307 -3.42 -52.68 -26.02
CA ASN A 307 -4.70 -51.97 -25.92
C ASN A 307 -5.22 -51.93 -24.46
N SER A 308 -5.00 -53.00 -23.68
CA SER A 308 -5.34 -53.08 -22.26
C SER A 308 -4.54 -52.04 -21.45
N THR A 309 -3.24 -51.90 -21.71
CA THR A 309 -2.38 -50.91 -21.03
C THR A 309 -2.85 -49.48 -21.31
N ALA A 310 -3.20 -49.18 -22.57
CA ALA A 310 -3.72 -47.86 -22.93
C ALA A 310 -5.07 -47.55 -22.26
N LEU A 311 -5.94 -48.55 -22.15
CA LEU A 311 -7.21 -48.45 -21.44
C LEU A 311 -6.99 -48.29 -19.93
N GLN A 312 -6.05 -49.01 -19.35
CA GLN A 312 -5.71 -48.93 -17.93
C GLN A 312 -5.27 -47.49 -17.55
N ILE A 313 -4.40 -46.87 -18.35
CA ILE A 313 -3.98 -45.48 -18.14
C ILE A 313 -5.19 -44.51 -18.22
N ALA A 314 -6.09 -44.72 -19.17
CA ALA A 314 -7.29 -43.90 -19.30
C ALA A 314 -8.25 -44.08 -18.12
N TRP A 315 -8.40 -45.33 -17.64
CA TRP A 315 -9.20 -45.67 -16.48
C TRP A 315 -8.65 -45.08 -15.18
N GLU A 316 -7.33 -45.16 -14.93
CA GLU A 316 -6.67 -44.55 -13.77
C GLU A 316 -6.83 -43.05 -13.76
N ARG A 317 -6.67 -42.43 -14.92
CA ARG A 317 -6.91 -40.98 -15.08
C ARG A 317 -8.34 -40.60 -14.74
N PHE A 318 -9.32 -41.35 -15.27
CA PHE A 318 -10.74 -41.11 -14.99
C PHE A 318 -11.04 -41.27 -13.50
N ARG A 319 -10.56 -42.34 -12.85
CA ARG A 319 -10.71 -42.58 -11.40
C ARG A 319 -10.16 -41.42 -10.57
N SER A 320 -8.94 -40.97 -10.87
CA SER A 320 -8.32 -39.84 -10.17
C SER A 320 -9.14 -38.57 -10.30
N GLN A 321 -9.61 -38.25 -11.48
CA GLN A 321 -10.46 -37.06 -11.72
C GLN A 321 -11.81 -37.17 -11.04
N ALA A 322 -12.46 -38.32 -11.10
CA ALA A 322 -13.73 -38.57 -10.46
C ALA A 322 -13.62 -38.53 -8.93
N ALA A 323 -12.55 -39.07 -8.35
CA ALA A 323 -12.24 -38.99 -6.93
C ALA A 323 -12.06 -37.53 -6.47
N LEU A 324 -11.32 -36.72 -7.22
CA LEU A 324 -11.17 -35.30 -6.96
C LEU A 324 -12.52 -34.57 -6.98
N VAL A 325 -13.33 -34.81 -8.02
CA VAL A 325 -14.62 -34.14 -8.19
C VAL A 325 -15.64 -34.61 -7.16
N THR A 326 -15.56 -35.85 -6.67
CA THR A 326 -16.44 -36.38 -5.61
C THR A 326 -15.93 -36.12 -4.20
N GLY A 327 -14.68 -35.63 -4.04
CA GLY A 327 -14.08 -35.35 -2.75
C GLY A 327 -13.60 -36.58 -2.00
N GLN A 328 -13.36 -37.69 -2.70
CA GLN A 328 -12.83 -38.91 -2.12
C GLN A 328 -11.31 -38.83 -1.95
N ARG A 329 -10.80 -39.29 -0.80
CA ARG A 329 -9.35 -39.32 -0.53
C ARG A 329 -8.67 -40.53 -1.19
N ASN A 330 -9.41 -41.62 -1.37
CA ASN A 330 -8.90 -42.82 -2.04
C ASN A 330 -9.07 -42.68 -3.55
N GLN A 331 -7.98 -42.82 -4.30
CA GLN A 331 -7.98 -42.77 -5.78
C GLN A 331 -8.15 -44.13 -6.44
N ASN A 332 -8.07 -45.24 -5.65
CA ASN A 332 -8.17 -46.61 -6.14
C ASN A 332 -9.53 -47.21 -5.84
N LEU A 333 -10.60 -46.48 -6.19
CA LEU A 333 -11.98 -46.97 -6.04
C LEU A 333 -12.32 -47.93 -7.18
N SER A 334 -13.09 -48.99 -6.88
CA SER A 334 -13.72 -49.84 -7.89
C SER A 334 -14.78 -49.10 -8.69
N ALA A 335 -15.21 -49.63 -9.83
CA ALA A 335 -16.23 -49.00 -10.63
C ALA A 335 -17.55 -48.81 -9.86
N SER A 336 -17.91 -49.78 -9.01
CA SER A 336 -19.10 -49.69 -8.16
C SER A 336 -19.00 -48.61 -7.09
N GLU A 337 -17.88 -48.56 -6.34
CA GLU A 337 -17.64 -47.56 -5.31
C GLU A 337 -17.60 -46.13 -5.91
N LEU A 338 -17.00 -46.03 -7.11
CA LEU A 338 -16.93 -44.76 -7.82
C LEU A 338 -18.32 -44.29 -8.29
N THR A 339 -19.14 -45.23 -8.81
CA THR A 339 -20.52 -44.94 -9.20
C THR A 339 -21.33 -44.44 -8.00
N GLU A 340 -21.19 -45.11 -6.85
CA GLU A 340 -21.87 -44.72 -5.62
C GLU A 340 -21.40 -43.33 -5.10
N ALA A 341 -20.11 -43.06 -5.22
CA ALA A 341 -19.57 -41.74 -4.87
C ALA A 341 -20.10 -40.63 -5.80
N ILE A 342 -20.21 -40.92 -7.09
CA ILE A 342 -20.79 -40.01 -8.07
C ILE A 342 -22.29 -39.82 -7.82
N GLU A 343 -23.02 -40.90 -7.50
CA GLU A 343 -24.46 -40.85 -7.20
C GLU A 343 -24.76 -39.97 -5.97
N ARG A 344 -24.01 -40.17 -4.89
CA ARG A 344 -24.12 -39.33 -3.67
C ARG A 344 -23.91 -37.85 -3.94
N ARG A 345 -23.06 -37.50 -4.89
CA ARG A 345 -22.72 -36.09 -5.15
C ARG A 345 -23.52 -35.48 -6.29
N PHE A 346 -23.83 -36.23 -7.34
CA PHE A 346 -24.42 -35.73 -8.58
C PHE A 346 -25.77 -36.40 -8.94
N GLY A 347 -26.23 -37.34 -8.14
CA GLY A 347 -27.57 -37.97 -8.31
C GLY A 347 -27.70 -38.78 -9.59
N SER A 348 -28.73 -38.53 -10.37
CA SER A 348 -29.11 -39.35 -11.53
C SER A 348 -28.04 -39.49 -12.64
N ILE A 349 -27.01 -38.63 -12.64
CA ILE A 349 -25.93 -38.68 -13.63
C ILE A 349 -25.13 -39.98 -13.50
N ALA A 350 -24.99 -40.52 -12.28
CA ALA A 350 -24.25 -41.77 -12.02
C ALA A 350 -24.85 -42.96 -12.75
N LYS A 351 -26.18 -43.13 -12.78
CA LYS A 351 -26.89 -44.24 -13.43
C LYS A 351 -26.60 -44.36 -14.92
N SER A 352 -26.34 -43.22 -15.59
CA SER A 352 -25.99 -43.20 -17.01
C SER A 352 -24.55 -43.67 -17.27
N MET A 353 -23.70 -43.65 -16.26
CA MET A 353 -22.27 -43.99 -16.36
C MET A 353 -21.96 -45.41 -15.88
N GLU A 354 -22.77 -45.95 -15.00
CA GLU A 354 -22.52 -47.22 -14.30
C GLU A 354 -22.10 -48.37 -15.22
N LYS A 355 -22.88 -48.59 -16.29
CA LYS A 355 -22.57 -49.65 -17.27
C LYS A 355 -21.22 -49.48 -17.94
N ASP A 356 -20.87 -48.24 -18.31
CA ASP A 356 -19.64 -47.93 -19.00
C ASP A 356 -18.43 -48.01 -18.05
N LEU A 357 -18.59 -47.69 -16.78
CA LEU A 357 -17.56 -47.80 -15.76
C LEU A 357 -17.24 -49.25 -15.41
N LEU A 358 -18.28 -50.09 -15.25
CA LEU A 358 -18.11 -51.52 -15.04
C LEU A 358 -17.44 -52.20 -16.24
N ALA A 359 -17.86 -51.84 -17.46
CA ALA A 359 -17.23 -52.33 -18.68
C ALA A 359 -15.78 -51.89 -18.83
N ALA A 360 -15.43 -50.70 -18.35
CA ALA A 360 -14.06 -50.21 -18.37
C ALA A 360 -13.16 -50.96 -17.38
N GLU A 361 -13.65 -51.24 -16.18
CA GLU A 361 -12.92 -51.98 -15.15
C GLU A 361 -12.68 -53.41 -15.59
N GLU A 362 -13.69 -54.11 -16.12
CA GLU A 362 -13.59 -55.47 -16.63
C GLU A 362 -12.60 -55.54 -17.82
N ALA A 363 -12.70 -54.61 -18.77
CA ALA A 363 -11.85 -54.55 -19.95
C ALA A 363 -10.36 -54.23 -19.63
N CYS A 364 -10.06 -53.62 -18.49
CA CYS A 364 -8.68 -53.40 -18.03
C CYS A 364 -7.96 -54.71 -17.71
N SER A 365 -8.68 -55.76 -17.38
CA SER A 365 -8.15 -57.08 -17.05
C SER A 365 -8.11 -58.03 -18.25
N ASP A 366 -8.59 -57.63 -19.42
CA ASP A 366 -8.65 -58.44 -20.63
C ASP A 366 -7.44 -58.18 -21.55
N ASP A 367 -6.45 -59.07 -21.53
CA ASP A 367 -5.28 -59.00 -22.39
C ASP A 367 -5.58 -59.17 -23.90
N SER A 368 -6.78 -59.70 -24.23
CA SER A 368 -7.21 -59.97 -25.61
C SER A 368 -8.08 -58.81 -26.20
N LEU A 369 -8.11 -57.68 -25.54
CA LEU A 369 -8.98 -56.56 -25.87
C LEU A 369 -8.77 -56.02 -27.29
N LYS A 370 -9.85 -56.04 -28.08
CA LYS A 370 -9.81 -55.54 -29.47
C LYS A 370 -9.65 -54.01 -29.52
N PRO A 371 -8.85 -53.47 -30.47
CA PRO A 371 -8.59 -52.02 -30.55
C PRO A 371 -9.81 -51.14 -30.64
N ARG A 372 -10.85 -51.59 -31.38
CA ARG A 372 -12.12 -50.86 -31.52
C ARG A 372 -12.88 -50.78 -30.22
N THR A 373 -12.88 -51.83 -29.41
CA THR A 373 -13.54 -51.88 -28.10
C THR A 373 -12.81 -51.00 -27.11
N ALA A 374 -11.47 -51.06 -27.07
CA ALA A 374 -10.67 -50.17 -26.25
C ALA A 374 -10.94 -48.70 -26.56
N LEU A 375 -10.97 -48.35 -27.84
CA LEU A 375 -11.22 -46.97 -28.28
C LEU A 375 -12.62 -46.46 -27.87
N SER A 376 -13.65 -47.34 -28.04
CA SER A 376 -15.02 -46.95 -27.64
C SER A 376 -15.14 -46.71 -26.13
N ILE A 377 -14.48 -47.53 -25.32
CA ILE A 377 -14.47 -47.36 -23.86
C ILE A 377 -13.70 -46.07 -23.46
N VAL A 378 -12.55 -45.81 -24.04
CA VAL A 378 -11.80 -44.58 -23.77
C VAL A 378 -12.61 -43.34 -24.15
N GLN A 379 -13.33 -43.40 -25.27
CA GLN A 379 -14.21 -42.28 -25.69
C GLN A 379 -15.41 -42.09 -24.76
N SER A 380 -15.98 -43.17 -24.20
CA SER A 380 -17.05 -43.05 -23.21
C SER A 380 -16.54 -42.46 -21.89
N LEU A 381 -15.40 -42.93 -21.40
CA LEU A 381 -14.75 -42.38 -20.20
C LEU A 381 -14.47 -40.87 -20.36
N ARG A 382 -13.98 -40.43 -21.51
CA ARG A 382 -13.73 -39.02 -21.76
C ARG A 382 -15.03 -38.19 -21.74
N ARG A 383 -16.10 -38.67 -22.37
CA ARG A 383 -17.40 -38.00 -22.32
C ARG A 383 -17.96 -37.90 -20.90
N HIS A 384 -17.77 -38.95 -20.09
CA HIS A 384 -18.16 -38.95 -18.71
C HIS A 384 -17.31 -37.99 -17.86
N GLU A 385 -15.99 -37.89 -18.13
CA GLU A 385 -15.13 -36.88 -17.49
C GLU A 385 -15.61 -35.44 -17.77
N GLU A 386 -15.94 -35.14 -19.03
CA GLU A 386 -16.46 -33.83 -19.44
C GLU A 386 -17.82 -33.51 -18.76
N THR A 387 -18.70 -34.54 -18.64
CA THR A 387 -19.99 -34.40 -17.96
C THR A 387 -19.82 -34.13 -16.48
N LEU A 388 -18.93 -34.82 -15.79
CA LEU A 388 -18.62 -34.60 -14.37
C LEU A 388 -18.01 -33.24 -14.12
N ARG A 389 -17.10 -32.76 -14.98
CA ARG A 389 -16.52 -31.41 -14.90
C ARG A 389 -17.60 -30.34 -15.06
N ALA A 390 -18.49 -30.49 -16.03
CA ALA A 390 -19.59 -29.55 -16.26
C ALA A 390 -20.57 -29.50 -15.09
N ALA A 391 -20.89 -30.67 -14.50
CA ALA A 391 -21.76 -30.77 -13.33
C ALA A 391 -21.13 -30.15 -12.08
N SER A 392 -19.82 -30.37 -11.89
CA SER A 392 -19.05 -29.77 -10.80
C SER A 392 -18.99 -28.25 -10.90
N SER A 393 -18.72 -27.71 -12.09
CA SER A 393 -18.67 -26.26 -12.34
C SER A 393 -20.03 -25.58 -12.10
N ARG A 394 -21.13 -26.20 -12.51
CA ARG A 394 -22.48 -25.69 -12.24
C ARG A 394 -22.78 -25.63 -10.75
N ARG A 395 -22.40 -26.65 -10.00
CA ARG A 395 -22.66 -26.71 -8.56
C ARG A 395 -21.85 -25.65 -7.79
N ILE A 396 -20.63 -25.35 -8.22
CA ILE A 396 -19.81 -24.26 -7.63
C ILE A 396 -20.50 -22.93 -7.88
N LEU A 397 -21.01 -22.69 -9.07
CA LEU A 397 -21.73 -21.45 -9.42
C LEU A 397 -23.04 -21.29 -8.63
N ASP A 398 -23.78 -22.39 -8.45
CA ASP A 398 -25.03 -22.38 -7.67
C ASP A 398 -24.78 -22.18 -6.18
N SER A 399 -23.70 -22.78 -5.65
CA SER A 399 -23.27 -22.57 -4.27
C SER A 399 -22.82 -21.12 -4.02
N ALA A 400 -22.10 -20.52 -4.97
CA ALA A 400 -21.70 -19.11 -4.89
C ALA A 400 -22.91 -18.15 -4.95
N LYS A 401 -23.91 -18.47 -5.77
CA LYS A 401 -25.17 -17.70 -5.82
C LYS A 401 -25.99 -17.85 -4.53
N GLY A 402 -26.04 -19.05 -3.95
CA GLY A 402 -26.68 -19.30 -2.67
C GLY A 402 -26.03 -18.57 -1.50
N ALA A 403 -24.70 -18.51 -1.48
CA ALA A 403 -23.94 -17.77 -0.46
C ALA A 403 -24.15 -16.26 -0.56
N ALA A 404 -24.28 -15.71 -1.78
CA ALA A 404 -24.58 -14.31 -2.00
C ALA A 404 -26.02 -13.91 -1.58
N SER A 405 -26.97 -14.86 -1.58
CA SER A 405 -28.35 -14.62 -1.15
C SER A 405 -28.59 -14.77 0.35
N SER A 406 -27.64 -15.34 1.09
CA SER A 406 -27.74 -15.58 2.54
C SER A 406 -27.00 -14.57 3.41
N GLN A 407 -26.50 -13.45 2.85
CA GLN A 407 -26.02 -12.35 3.66
C GLN A 407 -27.20 -11.72 4.42
N PRO A 408 -27.18 -11.68 5.77
CA PRO A 408 -28.21 -11.00 6.52
C PRO A 408 -28.18 -9.52 6.16
N ARG A 409 -29.33 -8.98 5.72
CA ARG A 409 -29.54 -7.55 5.56
C ARG A 409 -29.14 -6.88 6.87
N ALA A 410 -28.17 -5.97 6.81
CA ALA A 410 -27.84 -5.11 7.92
C ALA A 410 -29.11 -4.40 8.41
N THR A 411 -29.50 -4.68 9.63
CA THR A 411 -30.58 -3.97 10.31
C THR A 411 -30.14 -2.51 10.48
N PRO A 412 -30.99 -1.54 10.13
CA PRO A 412 -30.66 -0.13 10.39
C PRO A 412 -30.58 0.08 11.91
N TRP A 413 -29.54 0.79 12.34
CA TRP A 413 -29.35 1.21 13.72
C TRP A 413 -30.53 2.06 14.17
N VAL A 414 -31.32 1.55 15.09
CA VAL A 414 -32.34 2.32 15.79
C VAL A 414 -31.63 3.24 16.75
N THR A 415 -31.70 4.54 16.50
CA THR A 415 -31.36 5.62 17.41
C THR A 415 -32.27 5.51 18.65
N VAL A 416 -31.72 5.12 19.77
CA VAL A 416 -32.41 5.27 21.06
C VAL A 416 -32.16 6.70 21.54
N ALA A 417 -33.08 7.58 21.22
CA ALA A 417 -33.28 8.84 21.91
C ALA A 417 -34.28 8.59 23.05
N ASP A 418 -34.06 9.36 24.15
CA ASP A 418 -34.94 9.56 25.30
C ASP A 418 -35.06 8.43 26.33
N ARG A 419 -34.24 8.59 27.36
CA ARG A 419 -34.74 8.31 28.72
C ARG A 419 -34.50 9.54 29.61
N LYS A 420 -35.52 10.38 29.76
CA LYS A 420 -35.69 11.26 30.92
C LYS A 420 -35.52 10.45 32.16
N VAL A 421 -34.69 10.90 33.07
CA VAL A 421 -34.73 10.51 34.49
C VAL A 421 -35.20 11.73 35.25
N GLU A 422 -36.42 11.72 35.69
CA GLU A 422 -36.93 12.43 36.86
C GLU A 422 -36.59 11.58 38.08
N GLY A 423 -36.06 12.20 39.10
CA GLY A 423 -35.80 11.65 40.42
C GLY A 423 -34.59 12.32 41.06
#